data_1e450a1dc5579f2b39ca36c7fd136f23
#
_entry.id   1e450a1dc5579f2b39ca36c7fd136f23
#
_cell.length_a   1.000
_cell.length_b   1.000
_cell.length_c   1.000
_cell.angle_alpha   90.00
_cell.angle_beta   90.00
_cell.angle_gamma   90.00
#
_symmetry.space_group_name_H-M   'P 1'
#
loop_
_entity.id
_entity.type
_entity.pdbx_description
1 polymer ?
#
loop_
_entity_poly.entity_id
_entity_poly.type
_entity_poly.pdbx_seq_one_letter_code
_entity_poly.pdbx_strand_id
1 'polypeptide(L)'
;MIIKNGLVWEENGSFLAKDLHIDSDTHRIAMDSADTTDDTIIDASGLYVIPGLVDIHIHGAMGCDFSDGSAEGLLKIAKYLRSCGVTAFCPTSMTLPENQLLTAFASTREIPDDNSHAFIAGIHMEGPFLSPEKKGAQKASYLRALDIDMFRRLSQACDN
;
A
#
# COMPACT_ATOMS: atom_id res chain seq x y z
N MET A 1 -16.91 -0.39 15.87
CA MET A 1 -17.52 -0.97 14.65
C MET A 1 -17.71 -2.47 14.81
N ILE A 2 -18.83 -3.02 14.33
CA ILE A 2 -19.09 -4.46 14.38
C ILE A 2 -19.38 -4.96 12.96
N ILE A 3 -18.66 -6.00 12.52
CA ILE A 3 -18.96 -6.73 11.27
C ILE A 3 -19.71 -7.99 11.69
N LYS A 4 -20.99 -8.12 11.27
CA LYS A 4 -21.88 -9.22 11.69
C LYS A 4 -22.08 -10.26 10.60
N ASN A 5 -22.36 -11.50 11.04
CA ASN A 5 -22.80 -12.59 10.16
C ASN A 5 -21.79 -13.02 9.07
N GLY A 6 -20.54 -12.59 9.15
CA GLY A 6 -19.52 -12.89 8.15
C GLY A 6 -18.86 -14.25 8.33
N LEU A 7 -18.30 -14.80 7.24
CA LEU A 7 -17.34 -15.89 7.28
C LEU A 7 -15.95 -15.29 7.48
N VAL A 8 -15.48 -15.25 8.73
CA VAL A 8 -14.22 -14.59 9.11
C VAL A 8 -13.06 -15.55 8.96
N TRP A 9 -12.00 -15.08 8.31
CA TRP A 9 -10.74 -15.82 8.16
C TRP A 9 -10.03 -16.00 9.52
N GLU A 10 -9.57 -17.21 9.77
CA GLU A 10 -8.80 -17.60 10.95
C GLU A 10 -7.36 -17.95 10.59
N GLU A 11 -6.42 -17.75 11.53
CA GLU A 11 -5.00 -18.02 11.32
C GLU A 11 -4.68 -19.48 10.95
N ASN A 12 -5.56 -20.41 11.32
CA ASN A 12 -5.43 -21.83 10.97
C ASN A 12 -5.79 -22.15 9.51
N GLY A 13 -6.13 -21.13 8.72
CA GLY A 13 -6.50 -21.29 7.31
C GLY A 13 -7.95 -21.66 7.06
N SER A 14 -8.82 -21.57 8.07
CA SER A 14 -10.26 -21.84 7.94
C SER A 14 -11.09 -20.54 7.97
N PHE A 15 -12.37 -20.67 7.67
CA PHE A 15 -13.36 -19.61 7.86
C PHE A 15 -14.34 -20.02 8.95
N LEU A 16 -14.63 -19.10 9.86
CA LEU A 16 -15.59 -19.29 10.94
C LEU A 16 -16.72 -18.26 10.84
N ALA A 17 -17.97 -18.73 10.92
CA ALA A 17 -19.11 -17.84 11.02
C ALA A 17 -19.13 -17.18 12.39
N LYS A 18 -18.82 -15.89 12.46
CA LYS A 18 -18.80 -15.11 13.70
C LYS A 18 -18.93 -13.61 13.43
N ASP A 19 -19.24 -12.87 14.46
CA ASP A 19 -19.12 -11.43 14.46
C ASP A 19 -17.66 -11.00 14.75
N LEU A 20 -17.24 -9.89 14.15
CA LEU A 20 -15.94 -9.30 14.38
C LEU A 20 -16.13 -7.90 14.97
N HIS A 21 -15.58 -7.69 16.14
CA HIS A 21 -15.61 -6.40 16.82
C HIS A 21 -14.31 -5.65 16.57
N ILE A 22 -14.39 -4.39 16.16
CA ILE A 22 -13.24 -3.51 15.95
C ILE A 22 -13.42 -2.33 16.91
N ASP A 23 -12.45 -2.18 17.79
CA ASP A 23 -12.39 -1.06 18.72
C ASP A 23 -12.09 0.23 17.94
N SER A 24 -12.95 1.26 18.12
CA SER A 24 -12.85 2.52 17.38
C SER A 24 -11.68 3.39 17.82
N ASP A 25 -11.22 3.26 19.05
CA ASP A 25 -10.15 4.10 19.60
C ASP A 25 -8.78 3.54 19.24
N THR A 26 -8.65 2.22 19.34
CA THR A 26 -7.37 1.54 19.06
C THR A 26 -7.24 1.04 17.63
N HIS A 27 -8.35 1.01 16.86
CA HIS A 27 -8.44 0.41 15.53
C HIS A 27 -7.99 -1.06 15.47
N ARG A 28 -8.19 -1.80 16.56
CA ARG A 28 -7.82 -3.19 16.69
C ARG A 28 -9.03 -4.10 16.81
N ILE A 29 -8.86 -5.35 16.42
CA ILE A 29 -9.85 -6.39 16.67
C ILE A 29 -9.93 -6.61 18.18
N ALA A 30 -11.13 -6.44 18.75
CA ALA A 30 -11.40 -6.71 20.14
C ALA A 30 -11.61 -8.22 20.37
N MET A 31 -10.93 -8.77 21.37
CA MET A 31 -11.00 -10.22 21.70
C MET A 31 -12.31 -10.59 22.41
N ASP A 32 -12.94 -9.65 23.08
CA ASP A 32 -14.21 -9.82 23.80
C ASP A 32 -15.25 -8.78 23.34
N SER A 33 -16.52 -9.12 23.48
CA SER A 33 -17.67 -8.25 23.18
C SER A 33 -17.85 -7.13 24.25
N ALA A 34 -16.74 -6.61 24.77
CA ALA A 34 -16.77 -5.50 25.71
C ALA A 34 -17.40 -4.28 25.03
N ASP A 35 -18.41 -3.73 25.68
CA ASP A 35 -19.15 -2.49 25.41
C ASP A 35 -18.53 -1.56 24.34
N THR A 36 -18.56 -1.98 23.09
CA THR A 36 -18.29 -1.06 21.99
C THR A 36 -19.53 -0.17 21.86
N THR A 37 -19.44 1.04 22.35
CA THR A 37 -20.47 2.09 22.18
C THR A 37 -20.57 2.57 20.73
N ASP A 38 -19.90 1.89 19.79
CA ASP A 38 -19.87 2.23 18.38
C ASP A 38 -21.07 1.62 17.66
N ASP A 39 -21.97 2.47 17.19
CA ASP A 39 -23.20 2.09 16.49
C ASP A 39 -22.98 1.65 15.03
N THR A 40 -21.74 1.66 14.53
CA THR A 40 -21.46 1.27 13.15
C THR A 40 -21.51 -0.25 12.99
N ILE A 41 -22.57 -0.73 12.34
CA ILE A 41 -22.77 -2.15 12.05
C ILE A 41 -22.66 -2.38 10.55
N ILE A 42 -21.83 -3.35 10.16
CA ILE A 42 -21.72 -3.84 8.77
C ILE A 42 -22.29 -5.26 8.75
N ASP A 43 -23.36 -5.49 7.99
CA ASP A 43 -23.86 -6.85 7.75
C ASP A 43 -23.08 -7.52 6.63
N ALA A 44 -22.32 -8.55 6.98
CA ALA A 44 -21.52 -9.37 6.08
C ALA A 44 -22.17 -10.73 5.81
N SER A 45 -23.51 -10.85 5.90
CA SER A 45 -24.23 -12.08 5.61
C SER A 45 -23.89 -12.60 4.21
N GLY A 46 -23.40 -13.84 4.12
CA GLY A 46 -22.99 -14.47 2.87
C GLY A 46 -21.66 -13.98 2.29
N LEU A 47 -20.92 -13.12 3.02
CA LEU A 47 -19.61 -12.58 2.60
C LEU A 47 -18.49 -13.21 3.41
N TYR A 48 -17.32 -13.26 2.78
CA TYR A 48 -16.05 -13.56 3.44
C TYR A 48 -15.45 -12.29 4.02
N VAL A 49 -14.99 -12.37 5.25
CA VAL A 49 -14.27 -11.30 5.94
C VAL A 49 -12.81 -11.74 6.06
N ILE A 50 -11.93 -11.06 5.37
CA ILE A 50 -10.49 -11.35 5.32
C ILE A 50 -9.69 -10.11 5.70
N PRO A 51 -8.43 -10.26 6.14
CA PRO A 51 -7.50 -9.14 6.22
C PRO A 51 -7.39 -8.41 4.88
N GLY A 52 -7.20 -7.10 4.91
CA GLY A 52 -6.93 -6.34 3.69
C GLY A 52 -5.69 -6.87 2.98
N LEU A 53 -5.72 -6.87 1.64
CA LEU A 53 -4.58 -7.29 0.84
C LEU A 53 -3.45 -6.26 0.92
N VAL A 54 -2.21 -6.74 0.79
CA VAL A 54 -1.02 -5.89 0.73
C VAL A 54 -0.31 -6.13 -0.60
N ASP A 55 -0.09 -5.07 -1.37
CA ASP A 55 0.64 -5.12 -2.64
C ASP A 55 2.03 -4.49 -2.46
N ILE A 56 3.08 -5.29 -2.52
CA ILE A 56 4.47 -4.85 -2.30
C ILE A 56 5.21 -4.51 -3.59
N HIS A 57 4.58 -4.64 -4.77
CA HIS A 57 5.23 -4.39 -6.06
C HIS A 57 4.20 -4.01 -7.13
N ILE A 58 3.95 -2.72 -7.30
CA ILE A 58 3.08 -2.19 -8.34
C ILE A 58 3.66 -0.91 -8.93
N HIS A 59 3.85 -0.86 -10.24
CA HIS A 59 4.32 0.35 -10.93
C HIS A 59 3.21 1.36 -11.13
N GLY A 60 2.02 0.89 -11.48
CA GLY A 60 0.92 1.79 -11.76
C GLY A 60 -0.39 1.10 -12.06
N ALA A 61 -1.44 1.89 -12.17
CA ALA A 61 -2.80 1.50 -12.54
C ALA A 61 -3.56 2.70 -13.10
N MET A 62 -4.71 2.45 -13.74
CA MET A 62 -5.62 3.50 -14.22
C MET A 62 -4.98 4.50 -15.18
N GLY A 63 -3.95 4.07 -15.94
CA GLY A 63 -3.21 4.94 -16.86
C GLY A 63 -2.22 5.90 -16.19
N CYS A 64 -1.87 5.67 -14.92
CA CYS A 64 -0.85 6.39 -14.18
C CYS A 64 0.26 5.44 -13.76
N ASP A 65 1.49 5.93 -13.65
CA ASP A 65 2.66 5.22 -13.16
C ASP A 65 3.29 6.01 -12.02
N PHE A 66 3.77 5.32 -10.98
CA PHE A 66 4.46 5.98 -9.86
C PHE A 66 5.69 6.76 -10.34
N SER A 67 6.38 6.22 -11.35
CA SER A 67 7.57 6.85 -11.93
C SER A 67 7.29 8.17 -12.68
N ASP A 68 6.01 8.51 -12.92
CA ASP A 68 5.62 9.81 -13.47
C ASP A 68 5.85 10.96 -12.48
N GLY A 69 5.98 10.65 -11.18
CA GLY A 69 6.20 11.63 -10.12
C GLY A 69 5.01 12.55 -9.87
N SER A 70 3.80 12.10 -10.21
CA SER A 70 2.54 12.83 -10.03
C SER A 70 1.82 12.36 -8.77
N ALA A 71 1.65 13.25 -7.79
CA ALA A 71 0.86 12.97 -6.60
C ALA A 71 -0.61 12.67 -6.94
N GLU A 72 -1.20 13.39 -7.91
CA GLU A 72 -2.56 13.11 -8.39
C GLU A 72 -2.66 11.71 -8.99
N GLY A 73 -1.68 11.32 -9.83
CA GLY A 73 -1.60 9.99 -10.42
C GLY A 73 -1.46 8.89 -9.35
N LEU A 74 -0.59 9.12 -8.36
CA LEU A 74 -0.38 8.19 -7.24
C LEU A 74 -1.64 8.04 -6.38
N LEU A 75 -2.34 9.13 -6.09
CA LEU A 75 -3.61 9.08 -5.35
C LEU A 75 -4.69 8.31 -6.12
N LYS A 76 -4.72 8.45 -7.45
CA LYS A 76 -5.64 7.70 -8.31
C LYS A 76 -5.35 6.19 -8.26
N ILE A 77 -4.08 5.80 -8.29
CA ILE A 77 -3.64 4.42 -8.10
C ILE A 77 -4.09 3.91 -6.73
N ALA A 78 -3.81 4.65 -5.65
CA ALA A 78 -4.14 4.26 -4.29
C ALA A 78 -5.65 4.09 -4.05
N LYS A 79 -6.48 4.96 -4.62
CA LYS A 79 -7.95 4.83 -4.58
C LYS A 79 -8.45 3.60 -5.34
N TYR A 80 -7.89 3.34 -6.50
CA TYR A 80 -8.20 2.13 -7.27
C TYR A 80 -7.85 0.87 -6.50
N LEU A 81 -6.64 0.78 -5.94
CA LEU A 81 -6.19 -0.35 -5.14
C LEU A 81 -7.13 -0.62 -3.95
N ARG A 82 -7.56 0.42 -3.24
CA ARG A 82 -8.55 0.28 -2.18
C ARG A 82 -9.86 -0.34 -2.68
N SER A 83 -10.33 0.06 -3.86
CA SER A 83 -11.55 -0.51 -4.46
C SER A 83 -11.41 -2.00 -4.82
N CYS A 84 -10.16 -2.49 -4.93
CA CYS A 84 -9.83 -3.90 -5.16
C CYS A 84 -9.56 -4.69 -3.87
N GLY A 85 -9.76 -4.08 -2.69
CA GLY A 85 -9.50 -4.72 -1.39
C GLY A 85 -8.05 -4.66 -0.93
N VAL A 86 -7.17 -3.94 -1.64
CA VAL A 86 -5.79 -3.65 -1.20
C VAL A 86 -5.84 -2.50 -0.20
N THR A 87 -5.41 -2.75 1.02
CA THR A 87 -5.43 -1.76 2.11
C THR A 87 -4.09 -1.05 2.30
N ALA A 88 -3.00 -1.71 1.89
CA ALA A 88 -1.65 -1.12 1.92
C ALA A 88 -0.86 -1.54 0.68
N PHE A 89 0.03 -0.66 0.20
CA PHE A 89 0.86 -0.99 -0.95
C PHE A 89 2.21 -0.27 -0.92
N CYS A 90 3.15 -0.78 -1.72
CA CYS A 90 4.43 -0.14 -1.99
C CYS A 90 4.47 0.27 -3.46
N PRO A 91 4.25 1.56 -3.82
CA PRO A 91 4.47 2.01 -5.18
C PRO A 91 5.90 1.71 -5.60
N THR A 92 6.06 1.18 -6.82
CA THR A 92 7.33 0.67 -7.30
C THR A 92 7.87 1.57 -8.41
N SER A 93 9.09 2.10 -8.20
CA SER A 93 9.75 2.92 -9.22
C SER A 93 10.40 2.06 -10.30
N MET A 94 10.43 2.57 -11.53
CA MET A 94 11.31 2.06 -12.56
C MET A 94 12.76 2.52 -12.35
N THR A 95 13.72 1.90 -13.06
CA THR A 95 15.10 2.37 -13.13
C THR A 95 15.17 3.67 -13.95
N LEU A 96 15.35 4.79 -13.26
CA LEU A 96 15.31 6.16 -13.79
C LEU A 96 16.54 6.97 -13.36
N PRO A 97 16.81 8.12 -14.00
CA PRO A 97 17.75 9.11 -13.47
C PRO A 97 17.36 9.57 -12.08
N GLU A 98 18.36 9.90 -11.24
CA GLU A 98 18.16 10.28 -9.84
C GLU A 98 17.16 11.42 -9.66
N ASN A 99 17.21 12.45 -10.49
CA ASN A 99 16.27 13.56 -10.39
C ASN A 99 14.81 13.15 -10.60
N GLN A 100 14.55 12.19 -11.48
CA GLN A 100 13.19 11.66 -11.68
C GLN A 100 12.74 10.79 -10.52
N LEU A 101 13.65 9.98 -9.97
CA LEU A 101 13.39 9.21 -8.75
C LEU A 101 13.08 10.10 -7.55
N LEU A 102 13.84 11.21 -7.38
CA LEU A 102 13.57 12.18 -6.31
C LEU A 102 12.17 12.80 -6.45
N THR A 103 11.74 13.14 -7.67
CA THR A 103 10.38 13.65 -7.90
C THR A 103 9.31 12.60 -7.59
N ALA A 104 9.51 11.36 -8.04
CA ALA A 104 8.57 10.27 -7.76
C ALA A 104 8.47 9.99 -6.26
N PHE A 105 9.59 9.92 -5.55
CA PHE A 105 9.61 9.67 -4.10
C PHE A 105 8.96 10.81 -3.32
N ALA A 106 9.26 12.06 -3.67
CA ALA A 106 8.66 13.23 -3.04
C ALA A 106 7.13 13.30 -3.22
N SER A 107 6.58 12.76 -4.31
CA SER A 107 5.13 12.77 -4.54
C SER A 107 4.33 11.99 -3.50
N THR A 108 4.95 11.05 -2.78
CA THR A 108 4.29 10.31 -1.70
C THR A 108 3.91 11.19 -0.52
N ARG A 109 4.64 12.29 -0.28
CA ARG A 109 4.39 13.23 0.83
C ARG A 109 3.14 14.09 0.61
N GLU A 110 2.68 14.19 -0.64
CA GLU A 110 1.49 14.97 -1.00
C GLU A 110 0.20 14.16 -0.90
N ILE A 111 0.30 12.86 -0.61
CA ILE A 111 -0.87 12.00 -0.44
C ILE A 111 -1.51 12.29 0.92
N PRO A 112 -2.83 12.58 0.98
CA PRO A 112 -3.51 12.83 2.23
C PRO A 112 -3.38 11.65 3.22
N ASP A 113 -3.25 11.96 4.50
CA ASP A 113 -3.32 10.94 5.56
C ASP A 113 -4.79 10.73 5.96
N ASP A 114 -5.53 10.02 5.12
CA ASP A 114 -6.93 9.71 5.35
C ASP A 114 -7.29 8.29 4.88
N ASN A 115 -8.49 7.84 5.24
CA ASN A 115 -8.98 6.50 4.93
C ASN A 115 -9.64 6.40 3.54
N SER A 116 -9.47 7.36 2.62
CA SER A 116 -10.12 7.35 1.31
C SER A 116 -9.40 6.49 0.26
N HIS A 117 -8.19 6.02 0.56
CA HIS A 117 -7.32 5.28 -0.35
C HIS A 117 -6.54 4.17 0.38
N ALA A 118 -5.82 3.31 -0.34
CA ALA A 118 -4.88 2.35 0.22
C ALA A 118 -3.67 3.09 0.83
N PHE A 119 -3.22 2.64 2.00
CA PHE A 119 -2.07 3.21 2.70
C PHE A 119 -0.76 2.93 1.96
N ILE A 120 0.11 3.93 1.85
CA ILE A 120 1.47 3.76 1.31
C ILE A 120 2.36 3.26 2.44
N ALA A 121 2.68 1.96 2.43
CA ALA A 121 3.49 1.31 3.46
C ALA A 121 5.00 1.58 3.33
N GLY A 122 5.43 2.05 2.17
CA GLY A 122 6.80 2.35 1.81
C GLY A 122 6.94 2.43 0.31
N ILE A 123 8.16 2.59 -0.21
CA ILE A 123 8.45 2.59 -1.63
C ILE A 123 9.29 1.37 -1.98
N HIS A 124 8.90 0.64 -3.02
CA HIS A 124 9.73 -0.40 -3.61
C HIS A 124 10.60 0.24 -4.71
N MET A 125 11.89 0.32 -4.48
CA MET A 125 12.83 0.85 -5.46
C MET A 125 13.35 -0.26 -6.37
N GLU A 126 12.78 -0.41 -7.59
CA GLU A 126 13.27 -1.34 -8.59
C GLU A 126 14.37 -0.68 -9.45
N GLY A 127 15.61 -0.87 -9.02
CA GLY A 127 16.77 -0.17 -9.57
C GLY A 127 16.98 1.22 -8.93
N PRO A 128 18.04 1.93 -9.31
CA PRO A 128 18.95 1.61 -10.43
C PRO A 128 20.10 0.64 -10.11
N PHE A 129 20.17 0.11 -8.88
CA PHE A 129 21.27 -0.72 -8.39
C PHE A 129 21.07 -2.19 -8.76
N LEU A 130 20.86 -2.45 -10.06
CA LEU A 130 20.63 -3.79 -10.60
C LEU A 130 21.84 -4.29 -11.38
N SER A 131 21.99 -5.63 -11.41
CA SER A 131 22.98 -6.27 -12.29
C SER A 131 22.58 -6.06 -13.76
N PRO A 132 23.53 -5.66 -14.63
CA PRO A 132 23.27 -5.51 -16.05
C PRO A 132 22.75 -6.79 -16.72
N GLU A 133 23.22 -7.95 -16.26
CA GLU A 133 22.84 -9.27 -16.79
C GLU A 133 21.43 -9.69 -16.37
N LYS A 134 20.91 -9.14 -15.24
CA LYS A 134 19.62 -9.51 -14.65
C LYS A 134 18.61 -8.37 -14.60
N LYS A 135 18.88 -7.26 -15.27
CA LYS A 135 18.05 -6.06 -15.27
C LYS A 135 16.62 -6.24 -15.81
N GLY A 136 16.36 -7.32 -16.55
CA GLY A 136 15.08 -7.50 -17.21
C GLY A 136 14.76 -6.39 -18.20
N ALA A 137 13.58 -5.81 -18.11
CA ALA A 137 13.11 -4.70 -18.96
C ALA A 137 13.72 -3.33 -18.60
N GLN A 138 14.47 -3.23 -17.49
CA GLN A 138 15.02 -1.95 -17.04
C GLN A 138 16.04 -1.37 -18.01
N LYS A 139 16.05 -0.05 -18.16
CA LYS A 139 16.90 0.65 -19.13
C LYS A 139 18.36 0.63 -18.71
N ALA A 140 19.20 -0.07 -19.51
CA ALA A 140 20.61 -0.29 -19.18
C ALA A 140 21.41 0.99 -18.93
N SER A 141 21.11 2.08 -19.64
CA SER A 141 21.82 3.37 -19.49
C SER A 141 21.57 4.07 -18.15
N TYR A 142 20.58 3.63 -17.38
CA TYR A 142 20.23 4.19 -16.06
C TYR A 142 20.71 3.33 -14.90
N LEU A 143 21.25 2.13 -15.21
CA LEU A 143 21.85 1.28 -14.17
C LEU A 143 23.06 1.96 -13.53
N ARG A 144 23.24 1.73 -12.25
CA ARG A 144 24.34 2.26 -11.45
C ARG A 144 24.90 1.19 -10.53
N ALA A 145 26.17 1.35 -10.19
CA ALA A 145 26.74 0.67 -9.02
C ALA A 145 26.04 1.17 -7.75
N LEU A 146 26.12 0.38 -6.67
CA LEU A 146 25.61 0.78 -5.36
C LEU A 146 26.15 2.14 -4.96
N ASP A 147 25.24 3.04 -4.62
CA ASP A 147 25.52 4.41 -4.15
C ASP A 147 24.65 4.70 -2.92
N ILE A 148 25.26 4.58 -1.75
CA ILE A 148 24.56 4.75 -0.46
C ILE A 148 24.10 6.18 -0.25
N ASP A 149 24.82 7.16 -0.79
CA ASP A 149 24.47 8.56 -0.63
C ASP A 149 23.27 8.93 -1.53
N MET A 150 23.21 8.38 -2.73
CA MET A 150 22.00 8.47 -3.55
C MET A 150 20.81 7.82 -2.85
N PHE A 151 20.97 6.61 -2.30
CA PHE A 151 19.89 5.95 -1.55
C PHE A 151 19.39 6.81 -0.38
N ARG A 152 20.30 7.42 0.39
CA ARG A 152 19.93 8.33 1.50
C ARG A 152 19.15 9.55 1.01
N ARG A 153 19.56 10.17 -0.10
CA ARG A 153 18.83 11.31 -0.67
C ARG A 153 17.42 10.91 -1.11
N LEU A 154 17.26 9.74 -1.72
CA LEU A 154 15.96 9.21 -2.12
C LEU A 154 15.08 8.91 -0.90
N SER A 155 15.63 8.26 0.13
CA SER A 155 14.89 8.02 1.39
C SER A 155 14.42 9.33 2.02
N GLN A 156 15.29 10.33 2.13
CA GLN A 156 14.93 11.65 2.67
C GLN A 156 13.85 12.37 1.82
N ALA A 157 13.74 12.06 0.54
CA ALA A 157 12.73 12.68 -0.31
C ALA A 157 11.31 12.21 0.01
N CYS A 158 11.11 11.01 0.57
CA CYS A 158 9.81 10.46 0.97
C CYS A 158 9.54 10.53 2.49
N ASP A 159 10.53 10.89 3.31
CA ASP A 159 10.35 11.05 4.76
C ASP A 159 9.54 12.34 5.06
N ASN A 160 8.56 12.24 5.98
CA ASN A 160 7.77 13.36 6.50
C ASN A 160 8.37 13.86 7.82
#